data_bcf1bcfd1bbf7019b73616f4417b5687
#
_entry.id   bcf1bcfd1bbf7019b73616f4417b5687
#
_cell.length_a   1.000
_cell.length_b   1.000
_cell.length_c   1.000
_cell.angle_alpha   90.00
_cell.angle_beta   90.00
_cell.angle_gamma   90.00
#
_symmetry.space_group_name_H-M   'P 1'
#
loop_
_entity.id
_entity.type
_entity.pdbx_description
1 polymer ?
#
loop_
_entity_poly.entity_id
_entity_poly.type
_entity_poly.pdbx_seq_one_letter_code
_entity_poly.pdbx_strand_id
1 'polypeptide(L)'
;MKIFKIIAAILLLAISLFALSKEQIKPEIEAKTTKVIEILKNTNLDNNAKTKEIFALLDPLFDYKQMAKISLGKRYNSLSADEQAKFDAAFEQKLKSSYIDKLLGYKDQQIHITGESEPQKNRYWLTSELLNDGKNYEFVYKFYDAKERGWLIYDLDIVGVSIIQTYRSQFGDVLNNGDFNTLLQKLNEAVLPDQNKTNP
;
A
#
# COMPACT_ATOMS: atom_id res chain seq x y z
N MET A 1 -40.46 6.06 -24.32
CA MET A 1 -39.28 6.96 -24.38
C MET A 1 -38.91 7.62 -23.06
N LYS A 2 -39.82 7.94 -22.12
CA LYS A 2 -39.48 8.58 -20.83
C LYS A 2 -38.83 7.63 -19.80
N ILE A 3 -39.20 6.34 -19.80
CA ILE A 3 -38.68 5.32 -18.86
C ILE A 3 -37.21 4.97 -19.14
N PHE A 4 -36.82 4.95 -20.43
CA PHE A 4 -35.43 4.66 -20.84
C PHE A 4 -34.43 5.76 -20.41
N LYS A 5 -34.87 7.02 -20.31
CA LYS A 5 -34.03 8.14 -19.85
C LYS A 5 -33.80 8.12 -18.33
N ILE A 6 -34.76 7.57 -17.56
CA ILE A 6 -34.63 7.46 -16.11
C ILE A 6 -33.67 6.32 -15.73
N ILE A 7 -33.69 5.20 -16.47
CA ILE A 7 -32.75 4.07 -16.24
C ILE A 7 -31.30 4.48 -16.57
N ALA A 8 -31.08 5.27 -17.64
CA ALA A 8 -29.74 5.78 -17.98
C ALA A 8 -29.19 6.76 -16.94
N ALA A 9 -30.05 7.56 -16.29
CA ALA A 9 -29.63 8.48 -15.24
C ALA A 9 -29.28 7.76 -13.93
N ILE A 10 -29.95 6.65 -13.61
CA ILE A 10 -29.65 5.82 -12.43
C ILE A 10 -28.34 5.03 -12.62
N LEU A 11 -28.01 4.60 -13.84
CA LEU A 11 -26.76 3.90 -14.14
C LEU A 11 -25.52 4.80 -14.04
N LEU A 12 -25.67 6.11 -14.28
CA LEU A 12 -24.56 7.09 -14.15
C LEU A 12 -24.26 7.50 -12.70
N LEU A 13 -25.19 7.31 -11.78
CA LEU A 13 -24.97 7.57 -10.35
C LEU A 13 -24.29 6.41 -9.61
N ALA A 14 -24.24 5.22 -10.20
CA ALA A 14 -23.67 4.02 -9.55
C ALA A 14 -22.15 3.94 -9.63
N ILE A 15 -21.46 4.79 -10.42
CA ILE A 15 -19.98 4.73 -10.60
C ILE A 15 -19.22 5.57 -9.56
N SER A 16 -19.90 6.45 -8.82
CA SER A 16 -19.24 7.30 -7.81
C SER A 16 -19.19 6.69 -6.39
N LEU A 17 -19.56 5.42 -6.20
CA LEU A 17 -19.70 4.78 -4.88
C LEU A 17 -18.40 4.17 -4.33
N PHE A 18 -17.26 4.32 -5.01
CA PHE A 18 -16.02 3.65 -4.59
C PHE A 18 -14.80 4.56 -4.35
N ALA A 19 -14.91 5.86 -4.60
CA ALA A 19 -13.82 6.79 -4.36
C ALA A 19 -13.81 7.21 -2.89
N LEU A 20 -12.78 6.82 -2.14
CA LEU A 20 -12.62 7.18 -0.73
C LEU A 20 -12.52 8.70 -0.58
N SER A 21 -13.42 9.33 0.20
CA SER A 21 -13.29 10.75 0.56
C SER A 21 -12.31 10.94 1.72
N LYS A 22 -11.83 12.17 1.92
CA LYS A 22 -10.89 12.46 3.01
C LYS A 22 -11.47 12.13 4.39
N GLU A 23 -12.72 12.47 4.60
CA GLU A 23 -13.45 12.24 5.86
C GLU A 23 -13.66 10.74 6.15
N GLN A 24 -13.64 9.92 5.10
CA GLN A 24 -13.78 8.47 5.22
C GLN A 24 -12.46 7.74 5.49
N ILE A 25 -11.30 8.41 5.35
CA ILE A 25 -10.00 7.74 5.50
C ILE A 25 -9.87 7.05 6.86
N LYS A 26 -10.06 7.79 7.94
CA LYS A 26 -9.91 7.24 9.30
C LYS A 26 -10.89 6.10 9.58
N PRO A 27 -12.21 6.26 9.44
CA PRO A 27 -13.14 5.16 9.70
C PRO A 27 -12.91 3.96 8.77
N GLU A 28 -12.48 4.16 7.52
CA GLU A 28 -12.18 3.06 6.61
C GLU A 28 -10.92 2.29 7.06
N ILE A 29 -9.85 2.96 7.48
CA ILE A 29 -8.65 2.30 8.01
C ILE A 29 -8.98 1.53 9.29
N GLU A 30 -9.76 2.10 10.21
CA GLU A 30 -10.21 1.41 11.43
C GLU A 30 -11.01 0.14 11.10
N ALA A 31 -11.98 0.26 10.19
CA ALA A 31 -12.82 -0.87 9.78
C ALA A 31 -12.00 -1.98 9.10
N LYS A 32 -11.09 -1.61 8.18
CA LYS A 32 -10.25 -2.59 7.50
C LYS A 32 -9.23 -3.23 8.44
N THR A 33 -8.65 -2.48 9.36
CA THR A 33 -7.75 -3.02 10.40
C THR A 33 -8.47 -4.08 11.24
N THR A 34 -9.70 -3.80 11.67
CA THR A 34 -10.52 -4.78 12.41
C THR A 34 -10.74 -6.06 11.61
N LYS A 35 -11.11 -5.93 10.33
CA LYS A 35 -11.32 -7.08 9.44
C LYS A 35 -10.04 -7.87 9.18
N VAL A 36 -8.90 -7.20 9.00
CA VAL A 36 -7.60 -7.88 8.86
C VAL A 36 -7.29 -8.71 10.09
N ILE A 37 -7.52 -8.15 11.29
CA ILE A 37 -7.33 -8.88 12.56
C ILE A 37 -8.26 -10.10 12.64
N GLU A 38 -9.52 -9.98 12.25
CA GLU A 38 -10.47 -11.10 12.19
C GLU A 38 -9.98 -12.21 11.26
N ILE A 39 -9.51 -11.86 10.04
CA ILE A 39 -8.93 -12.81 9.08
C ILE A 39 -7.71 -13.52 9.68
N LEU A 40 -6.80 -12.77 10.30
CA LEU A 40 -5.58 -13.31 10.91
C LEU A 40 -5.88 -14.30 12.05
N LYS A 41 -6.91 -14.02 12.86
CA LYS A 41 -7.36 -14.87 13.95
C LYS A 41 -8.19 -16.08 13.50
N ASN A 42 -8.66 -16.13 12.26
CA ASN A 42 -9.48 -17.21 11.75
C ASN A 42 -8.64 -18.50 11.57
N THR A 43 -8.82 -19.46 12.45
CA THR A 43 -8.10 -20.75 12.43
C THR A 43 -8.57 -21.70 11.32
N ASN A 44 -9.72 -21.41 10.67
CA ASN A 44 -10.24 -22.24 9.57
C ASN A 44 -9.60 -21.86 8.21
N LEU A 45 -8.86 -20.77 8.14
CA LEU A 45 -8.15 -20.32 6.94
C LEU A 45 -6.67 -20.68 7.03
N ASP A 46 -6.14 -21.25 5.96
CA ASP A 46 -4.69 -21.39 5.79
C ASP A 46 -4.04 -20.02 5.44
N ASN A 47 -2.72 -19.95 5.45
CA ASN A 47 -2.00 -18.73 5.17
C ASN A 47 -2.25 -18.18 3.76
N ASN A 48 -2.48 -19.04 2.77
CA ASN A 48 -2.77 -18.61 1.40
C ASN A 48 -4.14 -17.95 1.30
N ALA A 49 -5.16 -18.54 1.92
CA ALA A 49 -6.50 -17.97 1.99
C ALA A 49 -6.49 -16.64 2.75
N LYS A 50 -5.84 -16.58 3.92
CA LYS A 50 -5.66 -15.33 4.68
C LYS A 50 -4.99 -14.25 3.82
N THR A 51 -3.90 -14.57 3.15
CA THR A 51 -3.17 -13.66 2.26
C THR A 51 -4.08 -13.08 1.19
N LYS A 52 -4.83 -13.93 0.51
CA LYS A 52 -5.76 -13.53 -0.54
C LYS A 52 -6.85 -12.59 -0.03
N GLU A 53 -7.47 -12.91 1.10
CA GLU A 53 -8.53 -12.10 1.71
C GLU A 53 -7.99 -10.75 2.20
N ILE A 54 -6.80 -10.73 2.83
CA ILE A 54 -6.16 -9.50 3.32
C ILE A 54 -5.86 -8.56 2.13
N PHE A 55 -5.26 -9.06 1.04
CA PHE A 55 -4.97 -8.20 -0.11
C PHE A 55 -6.25 -7.75 -0.83
N ALA A 56 -7.25 -8.60 -0.99
CA ALA A 56 -8.55 -8.18 -1.55
C ALA A 56 -9.18 -7.02 -0.74
N LEU A 57 -8.94 -6.99 0.57
CA LEU A 57 -9.42 -5.95 1.47
C LEU A 57 -8.58 -4.66 1.38
N LEU A 58 -7.25 -4.77 1.29
CA LEU A 58 -6.32 -3.65 1.37
C LEU A 58 -5.99 -3.02 0.01
N ASP A 59 -5.91 -3.81 -1.07
CA ASP A 59 -5.51 -3.34 -2.41
C ASP A 59 -6.26 -2.09 -2.89
N PRO A 60 -7.58 -1.94 -2.66
CA PRO A 60 -8.30 -0.74 -3.08
C PRO A 60 -7.83 0.57 -2.42
N LEU A 61 -7.09 0.49 -1.31
CA LEU A 61 -6.55 1.66 -0.61
C LEU A 61 -5.22 2.15 -1.20
N PHE A 62 -4.48 1.29 -1.92
CA PHE A 62 -3.11 1.58 -2.35
C PHE A 62 -3.04 1.96 -3.82
N ASP A 63 -2.26 2.98 -4.13
CA ASP A 63 -1.85 3.28 -5.50
C ASP A 63 -0.46 2.70 -5.77
N TYR A 64 -0.40 1.38 -5.98
CA TYR A 64 0.85 0.66 -6.24
C TYR A 64 1.63 1.24 -7.41
N LYS A 65 0.93 1.69 -8.46
CA LYS A 65 1.54 2.33 -9.62
C LYS A 65 2.20 3.66 -9.26
N GLN A 66 1.55 4.48 -8.44
CA GLN A 66 2.14 5.72 -7.96
C GLN A 66 3.33 5.45 -7.03
N MET A 67 3.23 4.44 -6.18
CA MET A 67 4.32 3.99 -5.31
C MET A 67 5.53 3.54 -6.15
N ALA A 68 5.33 2.71 -7.16
CA ALA A 68 6.35 2.27 -8.12
C ALA A 68 7.01 3.47 -8.81
N LYS A 69 6.20 4.38 -9.34
CA LYS A 69 6.68 5.59 -10.02
C LYS A 69 7.54 6.47 -9.12
N ILE A 70 7.14 6.68 -7.87
CA ILE A 70 7.90 7.50 -6.91
C ILE A 70 9.21 6.80 -6.53
N SER A 71 9.18 5.48 -6.31
CA SER A 71 10.36 4.70 -5.92
C SER A 71 11.44 4.68 -7.00
N LEU A 72 11.07 4.65 -8.29
CA LEU A 72 12.03 4.71 -9.40
C LEU A 72 12.43 6.16 -9.77
N GLY A 73 11.62 7.15 -9.37
CA GLY A 73 11.87 8.56 -9.57
C GLY A 73 11.90 8.96 -11.05
N LYS A 74 12.85 9.81 -11.43
CA LYS A 74 12.96 10.33 -12.81
C LYS A 74 13.15 9.22 -13.86
N ARG A 75 13.80 8.12 -13.48
CA ARG A 75 14.06 6.98 -14.37
C ARG A 75 12.78 6.30 -14.84
N TYR A 76 11.70 6.34 -14.05
CA TYR A 76 10.39 5.80 -14.45
C TYR A 76 9.88 6.42 -15.76
N ASN A 77 10.05 7.73 -15.93
CA ASN A 77 9.57 8.43 -17.12
C ASN A 77 10.41 8.15 -18.39
N SER A 78 11.62 7.59 -18.25
CA SER A 78 12.47 7.17 -19.38
C SER A 78 12.20 5.74 -19.84
N LEU A 79 11.39 4.98 -19.12
CA LEU A 79 10.97 3.65 -19.50
C LEU A 79 9.89 3.71 -20.60
N SER A 80 9.91 2.75 -21.49
CA SER A 80 8.79 2.49 -22.41
C SER A 80 7.53 2.06 -21.66
N ALA A 81 6.37 2.14 -22.29
CA ALA A 81 5.10 1.72 -21.66
C ALA A 81 5.12 0.24 -21.22
N ASP A 82 5.76 -0.64 -22.00
CA ASP A 82 5.92 -2.06 -21.68
C ASP A 82 6.83 -2.27 -20.47
N GLU A 83 7.96 -1.55 -20.39
CA GLU A 83 8.86 -1.60 -19.24
C GLU A 83 8.20 -1.04 -17.98
N GLN A 84 7.43 0.06 -18.08
CA GLN A 84 6.66 0.59 -16.97
C GLN A 84 5.65 -0.46 -16.44
N ALA A 85 4.91 -1.12 -17.33
CA ALA A 85 3.95 -2.14 -16.93
C ALA A 85 4.62 -3.34 -16.24
N LYS A 86 5.78 -3.80 -16.74
CA LYS A 86 6.57 -4.87 -16.12
C LYS A 86 7.09 -4.45 -14.75
N PHE A 87 7.59 -3.23 -14.64
CA PHE A 87 8.09 -2.70 -13.38
C PHE A 87 6.98 -2.54 -12.33
N ASP A 88 5.84 -1.96 -12.72
CA ASP A 88 4.68 -1.77 -11.84
C ASP A 88 4.22 -3.11 -11.24
N ALA A 89 4.08 -4.14 -12.09
CA ALA A 89 3.66 -5.47 -11.67
C ALA A 89 4.69 -6.14 -10.72
N ALA A 90 5.99 -6.08 -11.09
CA ALA A 90 7.06 -6.65 -10.27
C ALA A 90 7.20 -5.92 -8.93
N PHE A 91 7.06 -4.59 -8.91
CA PHE A 91 7.10 -3.78 -7.71
C PHE A 91 5.94 -4.10 -6.76
N GLU A 92 4.71 -4.16 -7.28
CA GLU A 92 3.52 -4.51 -6.50
C GLU A 92 3.67 -5.89 -5.85
N GLN A 93 4.08 -6.89 -6.64
CA GLN A 93 4.31 -8.25 -6.14
C GLN A 93 5.40 -8.26 -5.05
N LYS A 94 6.50 -7.56 -5.27
CA LYS A 94 7.61 -7.46 -4.30
C LYS A 94 7.16 -6.80 -3.01
N LEU A 95 6.43 -5.69 -3.11
CA LEU A 95 5.91 -4.99 -1.94
C LEU A 95 5.00 -5.90 -1.12
N LYS A 96 4.03 -6.55 -1.75
CA LYS A 96 3.10 -7.47 -1.10
C LYS A 96 3.83 -8.63 -0.42
N SER A 97 4.73 -9.31 -1.13
CA SER A 97 5.48 -10.44 -0.59
C SER A 97 6.39 -10.06 0.58
N SER A 98 6.94 -8.83 0.59
CA SER A 98 7.84 -8.37 1.64
C SER A 98 7.15 -8.14 2.99
N TYR A 99 5.83 -7.91 3.00
CA TYR A 99 5.12 -7.55 4.22
C TYR A 99 4.10 -8.59 4.67
N ILE A 100 3.69 -9.53 3.81
CA ILE A 100 2.65 -10.50 4.16
C ILE A 100 3.07 -11.41 5.32
N ASP A 101 4.32 -11.87 5.36
CA ASP A 101 4.79 -12.75 6.43
C ASP A 101 4.76 -12.06 7.80
N LYS A 102 5.02 -10.74 7.83
CA LYS A 102 4.91 -9.93 9.04
C LYS A 102 3.46 -9.81 9.51
N LEU A 103 2.51 -9.66 8.56
CA LEU A 103 1.08 -9.65 8.88
C LEU A 103 0.61 -11.02 9.37
N LEU A 104 1.02 -12.11 8.72
CA LEU A 104 0.67 -13.47 9.13
C LEU A 104 1.27 -13.86 10.48
N GLY A 105 2.37 -13.21 10.90
CA GLY A 105 2.96 -13.33 12.23
C GLY A 105 2.21 -12.60 13.34
N TYR A 106 1.10 -11.91 13.04
CA TYR A 106 0.24 -11.26 14.03
C TYR A 106 -0.31 -12.29 15.04
N LYS A 107 -0.27 -11.89 16.33
CA LYS A 107 -0.85 -12.68 17.45
C LYS A 107 -1.97 -11.90 18.13
N ASP A 108 -1.61 -11.02 19.06
CA ASP A 108 -2.58 -10.27 19.86
C ASP A 108 -2.20 -8.78 19.99
N GLN A 109 -1.42 -8.26 19.04
CA GLN A 109 -1.02 -6.86 19.04
C GLN A 109 -2.26 -5.96 18.90
N GLN A 110 -2.19 -4.81 19.56
CA GLN A 110 -3.24 -3.79 19.48
C GLN A 110 -2.79 -2.68 18.52
N ILE A 111 -3.70 -2.22 17.66
CA ILE A 111 -3.46 -1.13 16.72
C ILE A 111 -4.45 -0.02 17.05
N HIS A 112 -3.94 1.20 17.28
CA HIS A 112 -4.75 2.37 17.57
C HIS A 112 -4.35 3.53 16.67
N ILE A 113 -5.34 4.27 16.15
CA ILE A 113 -5.09 5.54 15.47
C ILE A 113 -4.73 6.57 16.53
N THR A 114 -3.57 7.21 16.37
CA THR A 114 -3.01 8.17 17.36
C THR A 114 -2.91 9.58 16.82
N GLY A 115 -3.01 9.81 15.51
CA GLY A 115 -2.91 11.15 14.95
C GLY A 115 -3.34 11.28 13.50
N GLU A 116 -3.58 12.54 13.14
CA GLU A 116 -3.95 12.96 11.79
C GLU A 116 -3.21 14.26 11.46
N SER A 117 -2.75 14.42 10.22
CA SER A 117 -2.15 15.68 9.77
C SER A 117 -2.36 15.91 8.28
N GLU A 118 -2.40 17.18 7.89
CA GLU A 118 -2.50 17.62 6.49
C GLU A 118 -1.27 18.46 6.14
N PRO A 119 -0.13 17.84 5.78
CA PRO A 119 1.09 18.58 5.49
C PRO A 119 0.96 19.47 4.25
N GLN A 120 0.01 19.17 3.37
CA GLN A 120 -0.34 19.94 2.18
C GLN A 120 -1.82 19.74 1.84
N LYS A 121 -2.43 20.66 1.10
CA LYS A 121 -3.86 20.64 0.72
C LYS A 121 -4.35 19.31 0.10
N ASN A 122 -3.46 18.58 -0.60
CA ASN A 122 -3.78 17.32 -1.28
C ASN A 122 -3.01 16.13 -0.68
N ARG A 123 -2.63 16.23 0.58
CA ARG A 123 -1.95 15.19 1.36
C ARG A 123 -2.62 15.06 2.71
N TYR A 124 -2.83 13.83 3.13
CA TYR A 124 -3.37 13.51 4.43
C TYR A 124 -2.59 12.33 5.01
N TRP A 125 -2.09 12.48 6.21
CA TRP A 125 -1.33 11.46 6.91
C TRP A 125 -2.11 11.01 8.14
N LEU A 126 -2.32 9.70 8.22
CA LEU A 126 -2.96 9.04 9.35
C LEU A 126 -1.92 8.23 10.09
N THR A 127 -1.76 8.52 11.38
CA THR A 127 -0.80 7.82 12.25
C THR A 127 -1.52 6.79 13.08
N SER A 128 -0.95 5.59 13.15
CA SER A 128 -1.34 4.55 14.09
C SER A 128 -0.13 4.00 14.84
N GLU A 129 -0.39 3.44 15.99
CA GLU A 129 0.59 2.71 16.79
C GLU A 129 0.16 1.26 16.97
N LEU A 130 1.09 0.35 16.75
CA LEU A 130 0.97 -1.07 17.05
C LEU A 130 1.72 -1.33 18.35
N LEU A 131 1.01 -1.77 19.38
CA LEU A 131 1.60 -2.21 20.63
C LEU A 131 1.94 -3.70 20.56
N ASN A 132 3.22 -4.02 20.67
CA ASN A 132 3.73 -5.39 20.69
C ASN A 132 4.84 -5.54 21.74
N ASP A 133 4.69 -6.50 22.65
CA ASP A 133 5.64 -6.78 23.74
C ASP A 133 6.06 -5.53 24.53
N GLY A 134 5.10 -4.64 24.81
CA GLY A 134 5.32 -3.40 25.55
C GLY A 134 6.06 -2.29 24.78
N LYS A 135 6.28 -2.47 23.47
CA LYS A 135 6.87 -1.47 22.60
C LYS A 135 5.82 -0.96 21.61
N ASN A 136 5.83 0.34 21.34
CA ASN A 136 5.00 0.97 20.33
C ASN A 136 5.78 1.07 19.02
N TYR A 137 5.15 0.63 17.94
CA TYR A 137 5.64 0.75 16.57
C TYR A 137 4.71 1.69 15.81
N GLU A 138 5.22 2.84 15.41
CA GLU A 138 4.46 3.84 14.67
C GLU A 138 4.36 3.46 13.19
N PHE A 139 3.17 3.67 12.62
CA PHE A 139 2.85 3.56 11.20
C PHE A 139 2.19 4.86 10.74
N VAL A 140 2.70 5.46 9.66
CA VAL A 140 2.09 6.65 9.05
C VAL A 140 1.63 6.30 7.65
N TYR A 141 0.31 6.18 7.45
CA TYR A 141 -0.32 6.00 6.15
C TYR A 141 -0.39 7.34 5.44
N LYS A 142 0.32 7.48 4.32
CA LYS A 142 0.38 8.73 3.56
C LYS A 142 -0.54 8.68 2.36
N PHE A 143 -1.65 9.39 2.47
CA PHE A 143 -2.65 9.50 1.42
C PHE A 143 -2.42 10.75 0.56
N TYR A 144 -2.87 10.66 -0.69
CA TYR A 144 -2.97 11.80 -1.59
C TYR A 144 -4.33 11.81 -2.30
N ASP A 145 -4.77 13.00 -2.71
CA ASP A 145 -5.97 13.19 -3.52
C ASP A 145 -5.69 12.74 -4.96
N ALA A 146 -6.15 11.53 -5.31
CA ALA A 146 -6.04 10.96 -6.64
C ALA A 146 -7.23 11.38 -7.56
N LYS A 147 -7.91 12.49 -7.21
CA LYS A 147 -9.03 13.10 -7.94
C LYS A 147 -10.23 12.15 -8.02
N GLU A 148 -10.68 11.80 -9.22
CA GLU A 148 -11.84 10.93 -9.45
C GLU A 148 -11.67 9.52 -8.83
N ARG A 149 -10.43 9.09 -8.54
CA ARG A 149 -10.15 7.83 -7.84
C ARG A 149 -10.23 7.93 -6.32
N GLY A 150 -10.47 9.14 -5.77
CA GLY A 150 -10.50 9.39 -4.33
C GLY A 150 -9.12 9.45 -3.69
N TRP A 151 -9.08 9.25 -2.38
CA TRP A 151 -7.83 9.28 -1.61
C TRP A 151 -7.18 7.91 -1.57
N LEU A 152 -5.91 7.84 -1.98
CA LEU A 152 -5.15 6.60 -2.08
C LEU A 152 -3.82 6.72 -1.33
N ILE A 153 -3.36 5.61 -0.76
CA ILE A 153 -2.05 5.50 -0.12
C ILE A 153 -0.97 5.47 -1.19
N TYR A 154 0.00 6.40 -1.10
CA TYR A 154 1.17 6.47 -1.98
C TYR A 154 2.48 6.15 -1.26
N ASP A 155 2.48 6.09 0.06
CA ASP A 155 3.64 5.72 0.89
C ASP A 155 3.16 5.28 2.28
N LEU A 156 3.97 4.50 2.95
CA LEU A 156 3.78 4.09 4.34
C LEU A 156 5.11 4.22 5.07
N ASP A 157 5.13 4.98 6.17
CA ASP A 157 6.27 4.96 7.08
C ASP A 157 6.05 3.90 8.15
N ILE A 158 7.09 3.14 8.45
CA ILE A 158 7.14 2.18 9.54
C ILE A 158 8.27 2.60 10.46
N VAL A 159 7.96 2.99 11.69
CA VAL A 159 8.92 3.48 12.69
C VAL A 159 9.82 4.59 12.11
N GLY A 160 9.17 5.58 11.46
CA GLY A 160 9.85 6.74 10.85
C GLY A 160 10.58 6.45 9.53
N VAL A 161 10.52 5.22 9.00
CA VAL A 161 11.19 4.85 7.75
C VAL A 161 10.18 4.69 6.62
N SER A 162 10.26 5.55 5.60
CA SER A 162 9.43 5.44 4.39
C SER A 162 9.78 4.21 3.57
N ILE A 163 8.76 3.39 3.28
CA ILE A 163 8.90 2.22 2.40
C ILE A 163 9.39 2.68 1.01
N ILE A 164 8.78 3.72 0.46
CA ILE A 164 9.09 4.20 -0.89
C ILE A 164 10.50 4.77 -0.97
N GLN A 165 10.97 5.51 0.04
CA GLN A 165 12.34 6.02 0.05
C GLN A 165 13.36 4.88 0.21
N THR A 166 13.05 3.84 0.97
CA THR A 166 13.88 2.64 1.08
C THR A 166 14.04 1.96 -0.28
N TYR A 167 12.95 1.71 -1.00
CA TYR A 167 13.01 1.16 -2.35
C TYR A 167 13.75 2.08 -3.32
N ARG A 168 13.54 3.38 -3.24
CA ARG A 168 14.23 4.36 -4.08
C ARG A 168 15.75 4.31 -3.92
N SER A 169 16.24 4.19 -2.69
CA SER A 169 17.67 4.00 -2.42
C SER A 169 18.17 2.70 -3.04
N GLN A 170 17.50 1.58 -2.74
CA GLN A 170 17.88 0.26 -3.26
C GLN A 170 17.89 0.22 -4.80
N PHE A 171 16.89 0.80 -5.46
CA PHE A 171 16.82 0.86 -6.92
C PHE A 171 17.91 1.76 -7.51
N GLY A 172 18.24 2.87 -6.81
CA GLY A 172 19.38 3.72 -7.15
C GLY A 172 20.69 2.93 -7.18
N ASP A 173 20.96 2.18 -6.14
CA ASP A 173 22.16 1.36 -6.02
C ASP A 173 22.25 0.28 -7.10
N VAL A 174 21.14 -0.41 -7.39
CA VAL A 174 21.09 -1.42 -8.46
C VAL A 174 21.35 -0.79 -9.82
N LEU A 175 20.69 0.34 -10.13
CA LEU A 175 20.77 1.00 -11.43
C LEU A 175 22.04 1.84 -11.63
N ASN A 176 22.82 2.09 -10.58
CA ASN A 176 24.15 2.67 -10.71
C ASN A 176 25.21 1.63 -11.12
N ASN A 177 24.94 0.34 -10.85
CA ASN A 177 25.87 -0.77 -11.11
C ASN A 177 25.34 -1.77 -12.15
N GLY A 178 24.12 -1.56 -12.67
CA GLY A 178 23.42 -2.44 -13.61
C GLY A 178 22.42 -1.70 -14.45
N ASP A 179 21.57 -2.46 -15.11
CA ASP A 179 20.52 -1.95 -15.99
C ASP A 179 19.09 -2.25 -15.47
N PHE A 180 18.10 -1.89 -16.26
CA PHE A 180 16.69 -2.13 -15.92
C PHE A 180 16.35 -3.62 -15.83
N ASN A 181 16.96 -4.48 -16.65
CA ASN A 181 16.74 -5.93 -16.58
C ASN A 181 17.28 -6.51 -15.28
N THR A 182 18.44 -6.04 -14.84
CA THR A 182 19.02 -6.38 -13.54
C THR A 182 18.09 -5.98 -12.40
N LEU A 183 17.46 -4.80 -12.47
CA LEU A 183 16.48 -4.38 -11.49
C LEU A 183 15.24 -5.28 -11.49
N LEU A 184 14.66 -5.59 -12.65
CA LEU A 184 13.51 -6.50 -12.75
C LEU A 184 13.84 -7.89 -12.21
N GLN A 185 15.02 -8.43 -12.53
CA GLN A 185 15.47 -9.70 -11.97
C GLN A 185 15.47 -9.66 -10.43
N LYS A 186 16.06 -8.64 -9.83
CA LYS A 186 16.13 -8.49 -8.37
C LYS A 186 14.77 -8.30 -7.73
N LEU A 187 13.81 -7.64 -8.38
CA LEU A 187 12.44 -7.54 -7.90
C LEU A 187 11.74 -8.91 -7.89
N ASN A 188 12.01 -9.75 -8.88
CA ASN A 188 11.44 -11.08 -9.01
C ASN A 188 12.14 -12.13 -8.12
N GLU A 189 13.34 -11.85 -7.62
CA GLU A 189 14.01 -12.72 -6.67
C GLU A 189 13.29 -12.70 -5.31
N ALA A 190 13.01 -13.86 -4.74
CA ALA A 190 12.19 -14.05 -3.54
C ALA A 190 12.84 -13.53 -2.23
N VAL A 191 14.01 -12.93 -2.27
CA VAL A 191 14.76 -12.52 -1.07
C VAL A 191 15.03 -11.03 -1.08
N LEU A 192 14.42 -10.31 -0.14
CA LEU A 192 15.00 -9.05 0.33
C LEU A 192 16.22 -9.39 1.20
N PRO A 193 17.40 -8.81 0.93
CA PRO A 193 18.48 -8.89 1.88
C PRO A 193 18.10 -8.09 3.13
N ASP A 194 18.09 -8.82 4.23
CA ASP A 194 18.41 -8.37 5.58
C ASP A 194 17.93 -6.97 6.02
N GLN A 195 16.67 -6.92 6.50
CA GLN A 195 16.27 -5.85 7.42
C GLN A 195 16.77 -6.09 8.87
N ASN A 196 17.68 -7.06 9.07
CA ASN A 196 18.28 -7.38 10.38
C ASN A 196 19.52 -6.55 10.74
N LYS A 197 19.84 -5.48 10.02
CA LYS A 197 20.96 -4.59 10.35
C LYS A 197 20.58 -3.30 11.06
N THR A 198 19.38 -3.19 11.60
CA THR A 198 19.05 -2.13 12.54
C THR A 198 18.48 -2.73 13.82
N ASN A 199 19.34 -3.43 14.56
CA ASN A 199 19.24 -3.50 16.00
C ASN A 199 20.49 -2.83 16.57
N PRO A 200 20.36 -1.78 17.39
CA PRO A 200 21.11 -1.72 18.62
C PRO A 200 20.34 -2.40 19.75
#